data_a32d390774bb36bf522595efbc809b72
#
_entry.id   a32d390774bb36bf522595efbc809b72
#
_cell.length_a   1.000
_cell.length_b   1.000
_cell.length_c   1.000
_cell.angle_alpha   90.00
_cell.angle_beta   90.00
_cell.angle_gamma   90.00
#
_symmetry.space_group_name_H-M   'P 1'
#
loop_
_entity.id
_entity.type
_entity.pdbx_description
1 polymer ?
#
loop_
_entity_poly.entity_id
_entity_poly.type
_entity_poly.pdbx_seq_one_letter_code
_entity_poly.pdbx_strand_id
1 'polypeptide(L)'
;MTHTDLIGRFRDHPTLGFVDWVLRGIGQVVFQNNPISGAVILGAIFYNSWIYGTACLFGTVISTLTALLFKADKGMIKDGLFGFNGALIAIALVAYTSPNFTTGNMPNLHLWLYIVLSAAFTSVLMPAFGALLGPHKVPGLTMPFVLATWFFLGALLQFSTIDVSNALKPTSPSDFTGPRPDYTWITWFYGVTMGISEIFFQDNWVTGVIILIGIAINTRIGALMALMGSTLAVAAAVLYGAHDEAIRDGLFGYNAALTAMALGGLFYVLNVSGFLYTVIGVLVTARVWASLGVFLEPSGMPVLTSAFVLVTWLMLLAKNGFPSLIPVAPAEATTPEENLERYRTNQKR
;
A
#
# COMPACT_ATOMS: atom_id res chain seq x y z
N MET A 1 -19.65 23.53 -10.30
CA MET A 1 -18.81 22.98 -9.23
C MET A 1 -17.73 22.15 -9.92
N THR A 2 -16.49 22.53 -9.82
CA THR A 2 -15.38 21.74 -10.38
C THR A 2 -15.15 20.50 -9.48
N HIS A 3 -14.56 19.46 -10.02
CA HIS A 3 -14.21 18.23 -9.26
C HIS A 3 -13.35 18.59 -8.02
N THR A 4 -12.50 19.58 -8.13
CA THR A 4 -11.64 20.11 -7.06
C THR A 4 -12.45 20.76 -5.92
N ASP A 5 -13.58 21.42 -6.21
CA ASP A 5 -14.42 22.08 -5.20
C ASP A 5 -15.14 21.06 -4.31
N LEU A 6 -15.52 19.90 -4.87
CA LEU A 6 -16.15 18.82 -4.10
C LEU A 6 -15.16 18.10 -3.20
N ILE A 7 -13.92 17.89 -3.66
CA ILE A 7 -12.87 17.18 -2.94
C ILE A 7 -12.36 17.98 -1.73
N GLY A 8 -12.27 19.31 -1.84
CA GLY A 8 -11.80 20.19 -0.77
C GLY A 8 -12.87 20.62 0.25
N ARG A 9 -14.15 20.42 -0.07
CA ARG A 9 -15.28 21.04 0.65
C ARG A 9 -15.34 20.71 2.14
N PHE A 10 -15.00 19.51 2.55
CA PHE A 10 -15.13 19.04 3.92
C PHE A 10 -13.83 19.02 4.70
N ARG A 11 -12.69 19.25 4.05
CA ARG A 11 -11.35 19.16 4.66
C ARG A 11 -11.18 20.06 5.90
N ASP A 12 -11.77 21.25 5.87
CA ASP A 12 -11.70 22.23 6.96
C ASP A 12 -13.02 22.36 7.73
N HIS A 13 -13.99 21.47 7.51
CA HIS A 13 -15.28 21.51 8.16
C HIS A 13 -15.15 21.10 9.65
N PRO A 14 -15.76 21.83 10.62
CA PRO A 14 -15.56 21.58 12.05
C PRO A 14 -15.90 20.17 12.53
N THR A 15 -16.94 19.54 11.94
CA THR A 15 -17.44 18.22 12.33
C THR A 15 -17.12 17.14 11.29
N LEU A 16 -17.25 17.46 10.00
CA LEU A 16 -17.02 16.49 8.92
C LEU A 16 -15.55 16.38 8.51
N GLY A 17 -14.69 17.32 8.92
CA GLY A 17 -13.27 17.30 8.59
C GLY A 17 -12.58 16.04 9.05
N PHE A 18 -12.88 15.54 10.24
CA PHE A 18 -12.29 14.30 10.73
C PHE A 18 -12.63 13.09 9.85
N VAL A 19 -13.88 12.99 9.39
CA VAL A 19 -14.30 11.92 8.46
C VAL A 19 -13.57 12.04 7.12
N ASP A 20 -13.44 13.27 6.60
CA ASP A 20 -12.68 13.56 5.37
C ASP A 20 -11.22 13.12 5.51
N TRP A 21 -10.55 13.43 6.64
CA TRP A 21 -9.14 13.04 6.88
C TRP A 21 -8.96 11.52 6.99
N VAL A 22 -9.90 10.83 7.66
CA VAL A 22 -9.91 9.37 7.78
C VAL A 22 -10.08 8.73 6.39
N LEU A 23 -11.02 9.19 5.58
CA LEU A 23 -11.22 8.68 4.23
C LEU A 23 -10.00 8.95 3.34
N ARG A 24 -9.38 10.15 3.43
CA ARG A 24 -8.10 10.41 2.76
C ARG A 24 -7.02 9.44 3.24
N GLY A 25 -6.96 9.13 4.54
CA GLY A 25 -6.01 8.16 5.09
C GLY A 25 -6.13 6.80 4.41
N ILE A 26 -7.34 6.30 4.19
CA ILE A 26 -7.57 5.05 3.46
C ILE A 26 -7.12 5.18 1.99
N GLY A 27 -7.46 6.29 1.32
CA GLY A 27 -7.02 6.58 -0.04
C GLY A 27 -5.50 6.68 -0.18
N GLN A 28 -4.82 7.23 0.83
CA GLN A 28 -3.36 7.40 0.83
C GLN A 28 -2.56 6.09 0.81
N VAL A 29 -3.16 4.95 1.15
CA VAL A 29 -2.52 3.63 0.96
C VAL A 29 -2.08 3.45 -0.50
N VAL A 30 -2.88 3.97 -1.44
CA VAL A 30 -2.63 3.96 -2.88
C VAL A 30 -2.41 5.37 -3.45
N PHE A 31 -1.88 6.26 -2.62
CA PHE A 31 -1.50 7.65 -2.97
C PHE A 31 -2.67 8.56 -3.38
N GLN A 32 -3.89 8.27 -2.94
CA GLN A 32 -5.06 9.07 -3.28
C GLN A 32 -5.42 10.04 -2.14
N ASN A 33 -4.97 11.30 -2.23
CA ASN A 33 -5.41 12.37 -1.33
C ASN A 33 -6.83 12.84 -1.70
N ASN A 34 -7.78 11.91 -1.68
CA ASN A 34 -9.16 12.14 -2.10
C ASN A 34 -10.12 11.34 -1.23
N PRO A 35 -11.05 11.98 -0.49
CA PRO A 35 -11.97 11.28 0.40
C PRO A 35 -12.97 10.41 -0.35
N ILE A 36 -13.34 10.74 -1.59
CA ILE A 36 -14.25 9.93 -2.42
C ILE A 36 -13.56 8.63 -2.82
N SER A 37 -12.31 8.71 -3.26
CA SER A 37 -11.47 7.52 -3.54
C SER A 37 -11.36 6.64 -2.30
N GLY A 38 -11.07 7.24 -1.13
CA GLY A 38 -11.01 6.51 0.14
C GLY A 38 -12.32 5.84 0.51
N ALA A 39 -13.46 6.51 0.29
CA ALA A 39 -14.78 5.94 0.56
C ALA A 39 -15.10 4.75 -0.36
N VAL A 40 -14.77 4.84 -1.66
CA VAL A 40 -14.96 3.75 -2.63
C VAL A 40 -14.06 2.56 -2.28
N ILE A 41 -12.80 2.81 -1.91
CA ILE A 41 -11.86 1.76 -1.48
C ILE A 41 -12.35 1.09 -0.19
N LEU A 42 -12.78 1.86 0.80
CA LEU A 42 -13.35 1.31 2.04
C LEU A 42 -14.60 0.47 1.74
N GLY A 43 -15.46 0.93 0.86
CA GLY A 43 -16.64 0.19 0.39
C GLY A 43 -16.25 -1.13 -0.28
N ALA A 44 -15.18 -1.16 -1.07
CA ALA A 44 -14.65 -2.38 -1.69
C ALA A 44 -14.15 -3.38 -0.64
N ILE A 45 -13.47 -2.90 0.42
CA ILE A 45 -13.01 -3.75 1.51
C ILE A 45 -14.20 -4.33 2.29
N PHE A 46 -15.22 -3.51 2.60
CA PHE A 46 -16.46 -3.98 3.24
C PHE A 46 -17.25 -4.96 2.38
N TYR A 47 -17.23 -4.80 1.06
CA TYR A 47 -17.86 -5.74 0.12
C TYR A 47 -17.24 -7.14 0.24
N ASN A 48 -15.92 -7.24 0.38
CA ASN A 48 -15.24 -8.52 0.55
C ASN A 48 -15.37 -9.06 1.98
N SER A 49 -15.10 -8.19 2.98
CA SER A 49 -15.14 -8.59 4.38
C SER A 49 -15.48 -7.41 5.29
N TRP A 50 -16.60 -7.53 6.00
CA TRP A 50 -16.99 -6.52 6.98
C TRP A 50 -15.98 -6.38 8.13
N ILE A 51 -15.27 -7.46 8.50
CA ILE A 51 -14.25 -7.45 9.55
C ILE A 51 -13.03 -6.64 9.07
N TYR A 52 -12.55 -6.90 7.86
CA TYR A 52 -11.43 -6.14 7.28
C TYR A 52 -11.81 -4.68 7.06
N GLY A 53 -13.02 -4.39 6.61
CA GLY A 53 -13.52 -3.02 6.49
C GLY A 53 -13.56 -2.30 7.84
N THR A 54 -14.05 -2.98 8.89
CA THR A 54 -14.06 -2.45 10.25
C THR A 54 -12.64 -2.23 10.78
N ALA A 55 -11.73 -3.17 10.60
CA ALA A 55 -10.34 -3.05 11.02
C ALA A 55 -9.62 -1.91 10.29
N CYS A 56 -9.82 -1.80 8.96
CA CYS A 56 -9.30 -0.70 8.15
C CYS A 56 -9.73 0.66 8.71
N LEU A 57 -11.03 0.85 8.90
CA LEU A 57 -11.58 2.09 9.44
C LEU A 57 -11.06 2.37 10.84
N PHE A 58 -11.08 1.37 11.72
CA PHE A 58 -10.65 1.50 13.12
C PHE A 58 -9.16 1.86 13.22
N GLY A 59 -8.28 1.16 12.51
CA GLY A 59 -6.85 1.46 12.50
C GLY A 59 -6.55 2.85 11.95
N THR A 60 -7.27 3.29 10.90
CA THR A 60 -7.14 4.64 10.36
C THR A 60 -7.57 5.70 11.37
N VAL A 61 -8.68 5.47 12.07
CA VAL A 61 -9.18 6.38 13.12
C VAL A 61 -8.16 6.48 14.26
N ILE A 62 -7.68 5.35 14.79
CA ILE A 62 -6.72 5.33 15.92
C ILE A 62 -5.43 6.06 15.56
N SER A 63 -4.85 5.79 14.40
CA SER A 63 -3.60 6.45 14.00
C SER A 63 -3.79 7.95 13.76
N THR A 64 -4.93 8.37 13.18
CA THR A 64 -5.26 9.79 13.00
C THR A 64 -5.50 10.49 14.35
N LEU A 65 -6.23 9.84 15.29
CA LEU A 65 -6.42 10.38 16.65
C LEU A 65 -5.11 10.49 17.43
N THR A 66 -4.22 9.50 17.26
CA THR A 66 -2.89 9.54 17.88
C THR A 66 -2.08 10.73 17.38
N ALA A 67 -2.10 11.01 16.07
CA ALA A 67 -1.45 12.17 15.49
C ALA A 67 -2.05 13.50 16.03
N LEU A 68 -3.36 13.57 16.21
CA LEU A 68 -4.04 14.72 16.81
C LEU A 68 -3.65 14.89 18.28
N LEU A 69 -3.62 13.81 19.06
CA LEU A 69 -3.25 13.79 20.47
C LEU A 69 -1.84 14.36 20.70
N PHE A 70 -0.90 13.95 19.87
CA PHE A 70 0.50 14.41 19.92
C PHE A 70 0.75 15.69 19.11
N LYS A 71 -0.33 16.35 18.62
CA LYS A 71 -0.25 17.64 17.91
C LYS A 71 0.71 17.62 16.72
N ALA A 72 0.67 16.55 15.94
CA ALA A 72 1.44 16.43 14.70
C ALA A 72 1.02 17.53 13.70
N ASP A 73 1.76 17.67 12.61
CA ASP A 73 1.46 18.68 11.58
C ASP A 73 0.03 18.55 11.06
N LYS A 74 -0.72 19.65 11.18
CA LYS A 74 -2.14 19.68 10.81
C LYS A 74 -2.38 19.47 9.31
N GLY A 75 -1.46 19.91 8.45
CA GLY A 75 -1.53 19.70 7.02
C GLY A 75 -1.44 18.22 6.68
N MET A 76 -0.44 17.53 7.25
CA MET A 76 -0.26 16.10 7.09
C MET A 76 -1.44 15.28 7.63
N ILE A 77 -2.03 15.68 8.77
CA ILE A 77 -3.23 15.02 9.32
C ILE A 77 -4.41 15.19 8.36
N LYS A 78 -4.66 16.41 7.89
CA LYS A 78 -5.75 16.72 6.96
C LYS A 78 -5.60 16.02 5.60
N ASP A 79 -4.37 15.73 5.18
CA ASP A 79 -4.07 14.97 3.97
C ASP A 79 -4.09 13.45 4.18
N GLY A 80 -4.46 12.98 5.39
CA GLY A 80 -4.58 11.55 5.71
C GLY A 80 -3.24 10.82 5.89
N LEU A 81 -2.10 11.54 5.92
CA LEU A 81 -0.77 10.94 5.92
C LEU A 81 -0.42 10.18 7.22
N PHE A 82 -1.19 10.31 8.28
CA PHE A 82 -1.05 9.49 9.49
C PHE A 82 -1.99 8.28 9.48
N GLY A 83 -3.05 8.27 8.64
CA GLY A 83 -4.08 7.24 8.65
C GLY A 83 -3.69 5.94 7.94
N PHE A 84 -2.99 6.01 6.80
CA PHE A 84 -2.82 4.88 5.89
C PHE A 84 -2.01 3.71 6.47
N ASN A 85 -0.98 3.98 7.26
CA ASN A 85 -0.21 2.93 7.93
C ASN A 85 -1.04 2.23 9.03
N GLY A 86 -1.90 2.98 9.72
CA GLY A 86 -2.84 2.43 10.69
C GLY A 86 -3.92 1.55 10.04
N ALA A 87 -4.42 1.94 8.86
CA ALA A 87 -5.33 1.11 8.08
C ALA A 87 -4.72 -0.26 7.77
N LEU A 88 -3.50 -0.25 7.22
CA LEU A 88 -2.80 -1.47 6.78
C LEU A 88 -2.45 -2.39 7.96
N ILE A 89 -1.92 -1.87 9.07
CA ILE A 89 -1.55 -2.72 10.20
C ILE A 89 -2.77 -3.37 10.85
N ALA A 90 -3.89 -2.66 10.93
CA ALA A 90 -5.12 -3.22 11.49
C ALA A 90 -5.66 -4.38 10.63
N ILE A 91 -5.68 -4.22 9.30
CA ILE A 91 -6.07 -5.31 8.39
C ILE A 91 -5.08 -6.47 8.50
N ALA A 92 -3.77 -6.21 8.50
CA ALA A 92 -2.75 -7.24 8.59
C ALA A 92 -2.86 -8.06 9.88
N LEU A 93 -3.04 -7.42 11.04
CA LEU A 93 -3.23 -8.13 12.30
C LEU A 93 -4.47 -9.02 12.27
N VAL A 94 -5.56 -8.56 11.66
CA VAL A 94 -6.75 -9.39 11.44
C VAL A 94 -6.44 -10.57 10.52
N ALA A 95 -5.74 -10.34 9.41
CA ALA A 95 -5.42 -11.37 8.42
C ALA A 95 -4.51 -12.49 8.98
N TYR A 96 -3.56 -12.13 9.85
CA TYR A 96 -2.56 -13.08 10.35
C TYR A 96 -2.88 -13.68 11.73
N THR A 97 -3.93 -13.23 12.43
CA THR A 97 -4.20 -13.65 13.81
C THR A 97 -5.41 -14.56 14.00
N SER A 98 -6.27 -14.76 13.02
CA SER A 98 -7.41 -15.66 13.20
C SER A 98 -7.79 -16.40 11.93
N PRO A 99 -7.69 -17.75 11.93
CA PRO A 99 -8.21 -18.55 10.82
C PRO A 99 -9.76 -18.55 10.75
N ASN A 100 -10.45 -18.02 11.75
CA ASN A 100 -11.91 -18.06 11.86
C ASN A 100 -12.62 -16.77 11.39
N PHE A 101 -11.90 -15.80 10.88
CA PHE A 101 -12.51 -14.55 10.38
C PHE A 101 -13.48 -14.77 9.23
N THR A 102 -13.24 -15.76 8.38
CA THR A 102 -14.15 -16.14 7.31
C THR A 102 -15.49 -16.70 7.81
N THR A 103 -15.57 -17.10 9.08
CA THR A 103 -16.79 -17.65 9.69
C THR A 103 -17.65 -16.60 10.40
N GLY A 104 -17.29 -15.33 10.33
CA GLY A 104 -18.08 -14.23 10.91
C GLY A 104 -17.90 -13.98 12.39
N ASN A 105 -16.98 -14.66 13.05
CA ASN A 105 -16.67 -14.41 14.46
C ASN A 105 -15.93 -13.10 14.64
N MET A 106 -16.40 -12.25 15.55
CA MET A 106 -15.67 -11.03 15.93
C MET A 106 -14.33 -11.38 16.54
N PRO A 107 -13.24 -10.64 16.18
CA PRO A 107 -11.99 -10.73 16.90
C PRO A 107 -12.22 -10.55 18.40
N ASN A 108 -11.47 -11.27 19.22
CA ASN A 108 -11.54 -11.06 20.66
C ASN A 108 -11.08 -9.64 21.05
N LEU A 109 -11.48 -9.18 22.24
CA LEU A 109 -11.14 -7.84 22.73
C LEU A 109 -9.62 -7.58 22.75
N HIS A 110 -8.82 -8.62 23.04
CA HIS A 110 -7.37 -8.50 23.08
C HIS A 110 -6.79 -8.11 21.74
N LEU A 111 -7.31 -8.67 20.63
CA LEU A 111 -6.87 -8.29 19.30
C LEU A 111 -7.21 -6.82 18.98
N TRP A 112 -8.41 -6.35 19.36
CA TRP A 112 -8.77 -4.93 19.16
C TRP A 112 -7.88 -3.98 19.95
N LEU A 113 -7.55 -4.31 21.21
CA LEU A 113 -6.61 -3.54 22.03
C LEU A 113 -5.20 -3.57 21.43
N TYR A 114 -4.81 -4.71 20.86
CA TYR A 114 -3.54 -4.87 20.19
C TYR A 114 -3.45 -4.02 18.92
N ILE A 115 -4.54 -3.93 18.15
CA ILE A 115 -4.67 -3.03 17.00
C ILE A 115 -4.55 -1.56 17.44
N VAL A 116 -5.17 -1.16 18.56
CA VAL A 116 -5.03 0.21 19.08
C VAL A 116 -3.58 0.58 19.29
N LEU A 117 -2.81 -0.26 19.99
CA LEU A 117 -1.41 0.01 20.28
C LEU A 117 -0.55 0.04 19.02
N SER A 118 -0.75 -0.93 18.12
CA SER A 118 0.03 -1.05 16.89
C SER A 118 -0.25 0.09 15.90
N ALA A 119 -1.53 0.44 15.70
CA ALA A 119 -1.93 1.57 14.85
C ALA A 119 -1.43 2.92 15.41
N ALA A 120 -1.51 3.12 16.74
CA ALA A 120 -0.91 4.28 17.39
C ALA A 120 0.60 4.36 17.16
N PHE A 121 1.30 3.22 17.22
CA PHE A 121 2.74 3.17 17.00
C PHE A 121 3.14 3.54 15.58
N THR A 122 2.32 3.24 14.55
CA THR A 122 2.61 3.70 13.19
C THR A 122 2.66 5.23 13.09
N SER A 123 1.86 5.94 13.89
CA SER A 123 1.86 7.41 13.94
C SER A 123 3.14 7.98 14.59
N VAL A 124 3.81 7.20 15.44
CA VAL A 124 5.14 7.55 15.98
C VAL A 124 6.23 7.27 14.94
N LEU A 125 6.13 6.17 14.23
CA LEU A 125 7.10 5.79 13.21
C LEU A 125 7.09 6.75 12.01
N MET A 126 5.93 7.33 11.67
CA MET A 126 5.81 8.23 10.53
C MET A 126 6.76 9.43 10.60
N PRO A 127 6.78 10.26 11.67
CA PRO A 127 7.76 11.34 11.81
C PRO A 127 9.19 10.82 12.03
N ALA A 128 9.40 9.64 12.62
CA ALA A 128 10.73 9.06 12.76
C ALA A 128 11.36 8.77 11.40
N PHE A 129 10.62 8.14 10.47
CA PHE A 129 11.08 7.96 9.09
C PHE A 129 11.16 9.29 8.33
N GLY A 130 10.29 10.25 8.63
CA GLY A 130 10.40 11.62 8.11
C GLY A 130 11.71 12.29 8.50
N ALA A 131 12.15 12.13 9.74
CA ALA A 131 13.44 12.66 10.20
C ALA A 131 14.64 11.96 9.55
N LEU A 132 14.55 10.63 9.35
CA LEU A 132 15.61 9.83 8.74
C LEU A 132 15.77 10.12 7.25
N LEU A 133 14.68 10.18 6.50
CA LEU A 133 14.65 10.22 5.02
C LEU A 133 14.38 11.62 4.46
N GLY A 134 13.82 12.51 5.27
CA GLY A 134 13.48 13.89 4.87
C GLY A 134 14.65 14.68 4.28
N PRO A 135 15.87 14.64 4.85
CA PRO A 135 17.06 15.29 4.27
C PRO A 135 17.34 14.87 2.82
N HIS A 136 16.97 13.64 2.45
CA HIS A 136 17.11 13.10 1.10
C HIS A 136 15.89 13.34 0.21
N LYS A 137 14.83 13.99 0.73
CA LYS A 137 13.55 14.19 0.05
C LYS A 137 12.94 12.84 -0.40
N VAL A 138 13.01 11.83 0.47
CA VAL A 138 12.43 10.50 0.29
C VAL A 138 11.34 10.31 1.35
N PRO A 139 10.11 9.92 0.97
CA PRO A 139 9.03 9.70 1.93
C PRO A 139 9.20 8.37 2.67
N GLY A 140 8.65 8.26 3.88
CA GLY A 140 8.64 7.02 4.66
C GLY A 140 7.84 5.88 4.02
N LEU A 141 6.93 6.21 3.12
CA LEU A 141 6.01 5.26 2.45
C LEU A 141 5.25 4.41 3.48
N THR A 142 5.12 3.12 3.22
CA THR A 142 4.49 2.15 4.12
C THR A 142 5.49 1.46 5.08
N MET A 143 6.74 1.96 5.21
CA MET A 143 7.69 1.37 6.16
C MET A 143 7.23 1.43 7.62
N PRO A 144 6.53 2.49 8.10
CA PRO A 144 5.92 2.48 9.43
C PRO A 144 4.98 1.29 9.64
N PHE A 145 4.15 0.96 8.64
CA PHE A 145 3.31 -0.23 8.65
C PHE A 145 4.14 -1.52 8.68
N VAL A 146 5.11 -1.69 7.77
CA VAL A 146 5.94 -2.89 7.66
C VAL A 146 6.65 -3.19 8.98
N LEU A 147 7.37 -2.20 9.50
CA LEU A 147 8.16 -2.36 10.73
C LEU A 147 7.28 -2.64 11.95
N ALA A 148 6.19 -1.87 12.12
CA ALA A 148 5.25 -2.10 13.20
C ALA A 148 4.63 -3.50 13.09
N THR A 149 4.21 -3.93 11.90
CA THR A 149 3.60 -5.24 11.68
C THR A 149 4.58 -6.36 12.04
N TRP A 150 5.84 -6.29 11.62
CA TRP A 150 6.84 -7.29 11.99
C TRP A 150 7.06 -7.37 13.50
N PHE A 151 7.14 -6.23 14.20
CA PHE A 151 7.30 -6.21 15.65
C PHE A 151 6.09 -6.81 16.37
N PHE A 152 4.89 -6.42 15.94
CA PHE A 152 3.66 -6.84 16.59
C PHE A 152 3.30 -8.30 16.26
N LEU A 153 3.46 -8.76 15.03
CA LEU A 153 3.28 -10.17 14.68
C LEU A 153 4.34 -11.06 15.34
N GLY A 154 5.60 -10.64 15.33
CA GLY A 154 6.68 -11.38 16.00
C GLY A 154 6.43 -11.54 17.50
N ALA A 155 5.91 -10.49 18.15
CA ALA A 155 5.56 -10.55 19.58
C ALA A 155 4.39 -11.50 19.84
N LEU A 156 3.43 -11.64 18.93
CA LEU A 156 2.31 -12.60 19.08
C LEU A 156 2.77 -14.05 19.15
N LEU A 157 3.91 -14.41 18.56
CA LEU A 157 4.49 -15.76 18.69
C LEU A 157 4.92 -16.08 20.12
N GLN A 158 5.00 -15.09 21.02
CA GLN A 158 5.31 -15.24 22.44
C GLN A 158 4.07 -15.14 23.35
N PHE A 159 2.91 -14.78 22.78
CA PHE A 159 1.68 -14.58 23.55
C PHE A 159 0.66 -15.69 23.24
N SER A 160 -0.05 -16.17 24.25
CA SER A 160 -1.03 -17.26 24.11
C SER A 160 -2.49 -16.77 24.00
N THR A 161 -2.73 -15.46 24.15
CA THR A 161 -4.10 -14.92 24.23
C THR A 161 -4.71 -14.63 22.86
N ILE A 162 -3.86 -14.43 21.85
CA ILE A 162 -4.26 -14.15 20.48
C ILE A 162 -3.67 -15.26 19.60
N ASP A 163 -4.55 -16.07 19.03
CA ASP A 163 -4.14 -17.12 18.11
C ASP A 163 -3.59 -16.56 16.80
N VAL A 164 -2.47 -17.08 16.38
CA VAL A 164 -1.86 -16.73 15.08
C VAL A 164 -2.22 -17.75 14.00
N SER A 165 -2.34 -17.29 12.78
CA SER A 165 -2.59 -18.16 11.64
C SER A 165 -1.36 -19.04 11.32
N ASN A 166 -1.58 -20.15 10.61
CA ASN A 166 -0.51 -21.02 10.16
C ASN A 166 0.50 -20.30 9.23
N ALA A 167 0.08 -19.19 8.60
CA ALA A 167 0.95 -18.39 7.73
C ALA A 167 2.13 -17.72 8.47
N LEU A 168 2.05 -17.60 9.82
CA LEU A 168 3.13 -17.03 10.64
C LEU A 168 4.06 -18.10 11.25
N LYS A 169 3.88 -19.36 10.91
CA LYS A 169 4.77 -20.41 11.45
C LYS A 169 6.11 -20.37 10.72
N PRO A 170 7.23 -20.29 11.47
CA PRO A 170 8.56 -20.45 10.88
C PRO A 170 8.65 -21.77 10.12
N THR A 171 9.17 -21.71 8.89
CA THR A 171 9.37 -22.88 8.03
C THR A 171 10.78 -22.85 7.45
N SER A 172 11.26 -23.99 6.95
CA SER A 172 12.45 -23.98 6.10
C SER A 172 12.11 -23.33 4.77
N PRO A 173 13.07 -22.64 4.12
CA PRO A 173 12.84 -22.09 2.79
C PRO A 173 12.28 -23.17 1.86
N SER A 174 11.18 -22.83 1.18
CA SER A 174 10.50 -23.76 0.27
C SER A 174 11.43 -24.16 -0.86
N ASP A 175 11.41 -25.44 -1.21
CA ASP A 175 12.10 -25.89 -2.43
C ASP A 175 11.25 -25.56 -3.65
N PHE A 176 11.64 -24.52 -4.37
CA PHE A 176 10.93 -24.01 -5.55
C PHE A 176 11.32 -24.73 -6.86
N THR A 177 12.08 -25.82 -6.78
CA THR A 177 12.55 -26.58 -7.94
C THR A 177 11.51 -27.59 -8.46
N GLY A 178 10.28 -27.14 -8.66
CA GLY A 178 9.22 -27.93 -9.27
C GLY A 178 9.15 -27.78 -10.80
N PRO A 179 8.36 -28.65 -11.50
CA PRO A 179 8.10 -28.46 -12.93
C PRO A 179 7.38 -27.12 -13.15
N ARG A 180 7.66 -26.48 -14.29
CA ARG A 180 7.01 -25.22 -14.66
C ARG A 180 5.49 -25.42 -14.70
N PRO A 181 4.68 -24.57 -13.98
CA PRO A 181 3.23 -24.66 -14.01
C PRO A 181 2.65 -24.38 -15.40
N ASP A 182 1.47 -24.95 -15.67
CA ASP A 182 0.67 -24.60 -16.84
C ASP A 182 -0.20 -23.38 -16.52
N TYR A 183 0.17 -22.23 -17.08
CA TYR A 183 -0.56 -20.99 -16.87
C TYR A 183 -1.72 -20.86 -17.85
N THR A 184 -2.85 -20.40 -17.33
CA THR A 184 -4.07 -20.15 -18.10
C THR A 184 -4.42 -18.67 -18.16
N TRP A 185 -5.43 -18.28 -18.94
CA TRP A 185 -5.97 -16.93 -18.92
C TRP A 185 -6.47 -16.52 -17.51
N ILE A 186 -6.89 -17.50 -16.71
CA ILE A 186 -7.33 -17.30 -15.31
C ILE A 186 -6.15 -16.84 -14.45
N THR A 187 -4.95 -17.40 -14.62
CA THR A 187 -3.72 -16.96 -13.95
C THR A 187 -3.47 -15.47 -14.18
N TRP A 188 -3.59 -15.02 -15.42
CA TRP A 188 -3.41 -13.61 -15.78
C TRP A 188 -4.48 -12.71 -15.20
N PHE A 189 -5.75 -13.09 -15.36
CA PHE A 189 -6.87 -12.30 -14.91
C PHE A 189 -6.87 -12.12 -13.38
N TYR A 190 -6.76 -13.22 -12.64
CA TYR A 190 -6.67 -13.14 -11.19
C TYR A 190 -5.37 -12.48 -10.73
N GLY A 191 -4.23 -12.87 -11.24
CA GLY A 191 -2.95 -12.29 -10.84
C GLY A 191 -2.92 -10.77 -10.96
N VAL A 192 -3.49 -10.22 -12.02
CA VAL A 192 -3.56 -8.76 -12.23
C VAL A 192 -4.57 -8.10 -11.29
N THR A 193 -5.80 -8.63 -11.21
CA THR A 193 -6.87 -8.01 -10.41
C THR A 193 -6.66 -8.22 -8.92
N MET A 194 -6.25 -9.41 -8.51
CA MET A 194 -5.89 -9.71 -7.12
C MET A 194 -4.65 -8.95 -6.68
N GLY A 195 -3.69 -8.68 -7.58
CA GLY A 195 -2.55 -7.81 -7.28
C GLY A 195 -2.95 -6.38 -6.88
N ILE A 196 -4.12 -5.91 -7.28
CA ILE A 196 -4.65 -4.62 -6.82
C ILE A 196 -5.37 -4.78 -5.47
N SER A 197 -6.18 -5.83 -5.29
CA SER A 197 -6.90 -6.05 -4.02
C SER A 197 -5.97 -6.44 -2.89
N GLU A 198 -4.89 -7.17 -3.17
CA GLU A 198 -3.91 -7.62 -2.18
C GLU A 198 -3.13 -6.47 -1.53
N ILE A 199 -3.12 -5.26 -2.12
CA ILE A 199 -2.64 -4.03 -1.44
C ILE A 199 -3.34 -3.85 -0.09
N PHE A 200 -4.61 -4.27 0.02
CA PHE A 200 -5.45 -4.21 1.22
C PHE A 200 -5.74 -5.60 1.80
N PHE A 201 -4.95 -6.62 1.49
CA PHE A 201 -5.15 -8.01 1.96
C PHE A 201 -6.51 -8.59 1.55
N GLN A 202 -6.97 -8.29 0.34
CA GLN A 202 -8.26 -8.75 -0.15
C GLN A 202 -8.07 -9.82 -1.24
N ASP A 203 -8.53 -11.03 -0.98
CA ASP A 203 -8.51 -12.19 -1.88
C ASP A 203 -9.72 -12.21 -2.85
N ASN A 204 -10.06 -11.07 -3.42
CA ASN A 204 -11.25 -10.91 -4.26
C ASN A 204 -10.98 -10.00 -5.46
N TRP A 205 -11.14 -10.55 -6.67
CA TRP A 205 -10.89 -9.83 -7.92
C TRP A 205 -11.87 -8.64 -8.13
N VAL A 206 -13.14 -8.76 -7.68
CA VAL A 206 -14.13 -7.67 -7.77
C VAL A 206 -13.69 -6.49 -6.92
N THR A 207 -13.19 -6.77 -5.72
CA THR A 207 -12.60 -5.76 -4.83
C THR A 207 -11.43 -5.05 -5.51
N GLY A 208 -10.55 -5.80 -6.20
CA GLY A 208 -9.45 -5.22 -6.98
C GLY A 208 -9.94 -4.26 -8.07
N VAL A 209 -10.99 -4.62 -8.80
CA VAL A 209 -11.60 -3.74 -9.81
C VAL A 209 -12.22 -2.49 -9.17
N ILE A 210 -12.93 -2.63 -8.05
CA ILE A 210 -13.53 -1.46 -7.36
C ILE A 210 -12.43 -0.53 -6.81
N ILE A 211 -11.34 -1.08 -6.26
CA ILE A 211 -10.18 -0.29 -5.82
C ILE A 211 -9.57 0.46 -7.00
N LEU A 212 -9.40 -0.19 -8.15
CA LEU A 212 -8.87 0.46 -9.36
C LEU A 212 -9.78 1.62 -9.83
N ILE A 213 -11.10 1.46 -9.75
CA ILE A 213 -12.07 2.54 -9.99
C ILE A 213 -11.87 3.66 -8.96
N GLY A 214 -11.70 3.31 -7.67
CA GLY A 214 -11.40 4.27 -6.60
C GLY A 214 -10.15 5.11 -6.89
N ILE A 215 -9.10 4.50 -7.42
CA ILE A 215 -7.89 5.21 -7.86
C ILE A 215 -8.21 6.11 -9.06
N ALA A 216 -8.93 5.60 -10.06
CA ALA A 216 -9.28 6.32 -11.28
C ALA A 216 -10.16 7.57 -11.06
N ILE A 217 -10.93 7.61 -9.98
CA ILE A 217 -11.72 8.78 -9.55
C ILE A 217 -10.81 9.98 -9.30
N ASN A 218 -9.64 9.79 -8.73
CA ASN A 218 -8.68 10.86 -8.45
C ASN A 218 -7.65 11.02 -9.56
N THR A 219 -7.10 9.93 -10.10
CA THR A 219 -6.08 9.94 -11.14
C THR A 219 -6.21 8.75 -12.09
N ARG A 220 -6.41 9.04 -13.37
CA ARG A 220 -6.45 8.02 -14.42
C ARG A 220 -5.07 7.45 -14.71
N ILE A 221 -4.06 8.30 -14.69
CA ILE A 221 -2.67 7.87 -14.88
C ILE A 221 -2.26 6.95 -13.72
N GLY A 222 -2.61 7.28 -12.47
CA GLY A 222 -2.35 6.42 -11.32
C GLY A 222 -3.00 5.03 -11.46
N ALA A 223 -4.25 4.97 -11.91
CA ALA A 223 -4.95 3.71 -12.17
C ALA A 223 -4.28 2.88 -13.29
N LEU A 224 -3.86 3.53 -14.38
CA LEU A 224 -3.12 2.87 -15.46
C LEU A 224 -1.76 2.36 -14.97
N MET A 225 -1.06 3.13 -14.13
CA MET A 225 0.22 2.69 -13.53
C MET A 225 0.01 1.50 -12.60
N ALA A 226 -1.03 1.49 -11.76
CA ALA A 226 -1.35 0.36 -10.90
C ALA A 226 -1.59 -0.91 -11.73
N LEU A 227 -2.42 -0.80 -12.77
CA LEU A 227 -2.72 -1.90 -13.69
C LEU A 227 -1.47 -2.39 -14.43
N MET A 228 -0.66 -1.47 -14.96
CA MET A 228 0.60 -1.79 -15.62
C MET A 228 1.57 -2.49 -14.67
N GLY A 229 1.72 -1.97 -13.44
CA GLY A 229 2.62 -2.54 -12.45
C GLY A 229 2.27 -3.98 -12.10
N SER A 230 0.99 -4.24 -11.80
CA SER A 230 0.50 -5.59 -11.53
C SER A 230 0.68 -6.50 -12.77
N THR A 231 0.34 -6.04 -13.97
CA THR A 231 0.47 -6.83 -15.21
C THR A 231 1.92 -7.21 -15.52
N LEU A 232 2.86 -6.26 -15.41
CA LEU A 232 4.28 -6.54 -15.67
C LEU A 232 4.88 -7.51 -14.65
N ALA A 233 4.43 -7.43 -13.39
CA ALA A 233 4.88 -8.35 -12.35
C ALA A 233 4.35 -9.78 -12.60
N VAL A 234 3.08 -9.91 -12.98
CA VAL A 234 2.49 -11.19 -13.39
C VAL A 234 3.23 -11.75 -14.61
N ALA A 235 3.48 -10.93 -15.63
CA ALA A 235 4.26 -11.33 -16.80
C ALA A 235 5.66 -11.83 -16.43
N ALA A 236 6.33 -11.14 -15.53
CA ALA A 236 7.64 -11.56 -15.02
C ALA A 236 7.55 -12.87 -14.24
N ALA A 237 6.55 -13.04 -13.36
CA ALA A 237 6.35 -14.25 -12.59
C ALA A 237 6.09 -15.47 -13.50
N VAL A 238 5.22 -15.33 -14.51
CA VAL A 238 4.94 -16.35 -15.52
C VAL A 238 6.19 -16.69 -16.35
N LEU A 239 6.94 -15.66 -16.77
CA LEU A 239 8.16 -15.86 -17.57
C LEU A 239 9.20 -16.71 -16.84
N TYR A 240 9.35 -16.50 -15.53
CA TYR A 240 10.33 -17.19 -14.70
C TYR A 240 9.78 -18.44 -13.98
N GLY A 241 8.56 -18.84 -14.23
CA GLY A 241 8.02 -20.11 -13.75
C GLY A 241 7.57 -20.09 -12.27
N ALA A 242 7.08 -18.95 -11.75
CA ALA A 242 6.56 -18.86 -10.39
C ALA A 242 5.31 -19.74 -10.19
N HIS A 243 5.01 -20.15 -8.96
CA HIS A 243 3.83 -20.94 -8.65
C HIS A 243 2.55 -20.24 -9.10
N ASP A 244 1.65 -20.99 -9.78
CA ASP A 244 0.39 -20.47 -10.32
C ASP A 244 -0.50 -19.89 -9.21
N GLU A 245 -0.61 -20.56 -8.07
CA GLU A 245 -1.38 -20.12 -6.91
C GLU A 245 -0.88 -18.76 -6.40
N ALA A 246 0.42 -18.59 -6.17
CA ALA A 246 0.99 -17.33 -5.71
C ALA A 246 0.77 -16.17 -6.71
N ILE A 247 0.74 -16.46 -8.02
CA ILE A 247 0.39 -15.46 -9.03
C ILE A 247 -1.09 -15.11 -8.92
N ARG A 248 -1.98 -16.11 -8.86
CA ARG A 248 -3.43 -15.93 -8.80
C ARG A 248 -3.88 -15.20 -7.54
N ASP A 249 -3.21 -15.42 -6.42
CA ASP A 249 -3.43 -14.69 -5.17
C ASP A 249 -2.92 -13.25 -5.20
N GLY A 250 -2.33 -12.78 -6.32
CA GLY A 250 -1.89 -11.40 -6.50
C GLY A 250 -0.58 -11.05 -5.83
N LEU A 251 0.13 -12.04 -5.25
CA LEU A 251 1.31 -11.81 -4.42
C LEU A 251 2.49 -11.16 -5.17
N PHE A 252 2.60 -11.37 -6.47
CA PHE A 252 3.59 -10.68 -7.32
C PHE A 252 3.14 -9.26 -7.70
N GLY A 253 1.81 -9.02 -7.77
CA GLY A 253 1.23 -7.80 -8.32
C GLY A 253 1.25 -6.59 -7.39
N TYR A 254 0.91 -6.76 -6.10
CA TYR A 254 0.57 -5.64 -5.20
C TYR A 254 1.75 -4.69 -4.92
N ASN A 255 2.94 -5.19 -4.63
CA ASN A 255 4.13 -4.35 -4.46
C ASN A 255 4.51 -3.61 -5.74
N ALA A 256 4.41 -4.30 -6.87
CA ALA A 256 4.73 -3.76 -8.19
C ALA A 256 3.74 -2.67 -8.61
N ALA A 257 2.44 -2.82 -8.32
CA ALA A 257 1.43 -1.80 -8.54
C ALA A 257 1.72 -0.53 -7.72
N LEU A 258 2.08 -0.67 -6.44
CA LEU A 258 2.49 0.46 -5.60
C LEU A 258 3.76 1.15 -6.13
N THR A 259 4.77 0.38 -6.55
CA THR A 259 6.00 0.93 -7.17
C THR A 259 5.68 1.69 -8.45
N ALA A 260 4.81 1.14 -9.29
CA ALA A 260 4.41 1.78 -10.54
C ALA A 260 3.70 3.12 -10.29
N MET A 261 2.77 3.19 -9.34
CA MET A 261 2.11 4.44 -8.97
C MET A 261 3.08 5.46 -8.38
N ALA A 262 4.00 5.02 -7.52
CA ALA A 262 4.97 5.91 -6.88
C ALA A 262 5.94 6.53 -7.88
N LEU A 263 6.52 5.73 -8.78
CA LEU A 263 7.52 6.18 -9.75
C LEU A 263 6.88 6.75 -11.03
N GLY A 264 5.70 6.25 -11.42
CA GLY A 264 5.01 6.54 -12.68
C GLY A 264 4.18 7.83 -12.68
N GLY A 265 4.72 8.92 -12.16
CA GLY A 265 4.10 10.24 -12.22
C GLY A 265 3.86 10.92 -10.87
N LEU A 266 3.98 10.19 -9.73
CA LEU A 266 3.86 10.80 -8.41
C LEU A 266 5.17 11.46 -7.96
N PHE A 267 6.26 10.69 -7.85
CA PHE A 267 7.57 11.18 -7.41
C PHE A 267 8.54 11.48 -8.56
N TYR A 268 8.17 11.12 -9.77
CA TYR A 268 8.82 11.59 -11.00
C TYR A 268 7.77 12.05 -12.00
N VAL A 269 8.10 13.07 -12.78
CA VAL A 269 7.25 13.47 -13.88
C VAL A 269 7.21 12.35 -14.92
N LEU A 270 6.01 11.99 -15.37
CA LEU A 270 5.82 10.92 -16.36
C LEU A 270 6.22 11.40 -17.76
N ASN A 271 7.52 11.31 -18.05
CA ASN A 271 8.10 11.43 -19.37
C ASN A 271 8.64 10.07 -19.84
N VAL A 272 9.24 9.97 -21.00
CA VAL A 272 9.76 8.69 -21.53
C VAL A 272 10.78 8.07 -20.58
N SER A 273 11.73 8.85 -20.06
CA SER A 273 12.75 8.37 -19.13
C SER A 273 12.12 7.92 -17.79
N GLY A 274 11.16 8.70 -17.25
CA GLY A 274 10.42 8.34 -16.04
C GLY A 274 9.60 7.07 -16.23
N PHE A 275 8.96 6.90 -17.39
CA PHE A 275 8.24 5.68 -17.71
C PHE A 275 9.15 4.44 -17.75
N LEU A 276 10.28 4.51 -18.49
CA LEU A 276 11.23 3.41 -18.56
C LEU A 276 11.84 3.08 -17.18
N TYR A 277 12.14 4.12 -16.39
CA TYR A 277 12.62 3.96 -15.02
C TYR A 277 11.59 3.27 -14.14
N THR A 278 10.31 3.62 -14.28
CA THR A 278 9.20 2.95 -13.60
C THR A 278 9.10 1.49 -13.98
N VAL A 279 9.20 1.14 -15.25
CA VAL A 279 9.20 -0.26 -15.73
C VAL A 279 10.34 -1.06 -15.08
N ILE A 280 11.55 -0.51 -15.03
CA ILE A 280 12.68 -1.16 -14.34
C ILE A 280 12.35 -1.36 -12.86
N GLY A 281 11.85 -0.32 -12.17
CA GLY A 281 11.47 -0.41 -10.75
C GLY A 281 10.44 -1.50 -10.48
N VAL A 282 9.41 -1.58 -11.29
CA VAL A 282 8.34 -2.61 -11.22
C VAL A 282 8.92 -4.02 -11.36
N LEU A 283 9.74 -4.24 -12.39
CA LEU A 283 10.34 -5.55 -12.63
C LEU A 283 11.31 -5.96 -11.51
N VAL A 284 12.06 -5.01 -10.96
CA VAL A 284 12.94 -5.27 -9.79
C VAL A 284 12.09 -5.56 -8.55
N THR A 285 10.99 -4.83 -8.33
CA THR A 285 10.12 -5.03 -7.16
C THR A 285 9.57 -6.45 -7.09
N ALA A 286 9.13 -7.02 -8.21
CA ALA A 286 8.64 -8.40 -8.26
C ALA A 286 9.72 -9.42 -7.83
N ARG A 287 10.99 -9.18 -8.19
CA ARG A 287 12.11 -10.05 -7.79
C ARG A 287 12.51 -9.87 -6.34
N VAL A 288 12.53 -8.62 -5.88
CA VAL A 288 12.82 -8.30 -4.47
C VAL A 288 11.73 -8.89 -3.57
N TRP A 289 10.47 -8.87 -4.00
CA TRP A 289 9.38 -9.54 -3.28
C TRP A 289 9.66 -11.05 -3.13
N ALA A 290 9.98 -11.74 -4.22
CA ALA A 290 10.30 -13.16 -4.19
C ALA A 290 11.52 -13.47 -3.31
N SER A 291 12.58 -12.64 -3.39
CA SER A 291 13.79 -12.80 -2.56
C SER A 291 13.49 -12.60 -1.07
N LEU A 292 12.70 -11.56 -0.72
CA LEU A 292 12.32 -11.31 0.67
C LEU A 292 11.41 -12.42 1.21
N GLY A 293 10.58 -13.04 0.38
CA GLY A 293 9.82 -14.23 0.74
C GLY A 293 10.74 -15.31 1.30
N VAL A 294 11.76 -15.69 0.53
CA VAL A 294 12.75 -16.71 0.94
C VAL A 294 13.52 -16.29 2.20
N PHE A 295 13.91 -15.01 2.33
CA PHE A 295 14.66 -14.55 3.51
C PHE A 295 13.82 -14.49 4.78
N LEU A 296 12.54 -14.18 4.69
CA LEU A 296 11.66 -13.99 5.85
C LEU A 296 10.93 -15.29 6.26
N GLU A 297 10.81 -16.26 5.36
CA GLU A 297 10.13 -17.54 5.60
C GLU A 297 10.63 -18.27 6.86
N PRO A 298 11.96 -18.35 7.14
CA PRO A 298 12.47 -18.98 8.35
C PRO A 298 12.04 -18.28 9.65
N SER A 299 11.68 -17.01 9.60
CA SER A 299 11.15 -16.26 10.73
C SER A 299 9.62 -16.30 10.83
N GLY A 300 8.94 -16.82 9.82
CA GLY A 300 7.49 -16.77 9.69
C GLY A 300 6.94 -15.37 9.42
N MET A 301 7.79 -14.39 9.08
CA MET A 301 7.35 -13.02 8.84
C MET A 301 6.94 -12.82 7.39
N PRO A 302 5.79 -12.16 7.13
CA PRO A 302 5.35 -11.86 5.77
C PRO A 302 6.17 -10.72 5.16
N VAL A 303 6.30 -10.74 3.82
CA VAL A 303 7.01 -9.70 3.06
C VAL A 303 6.32 -8.34 3.18
N LEU A 304 4.99 -8.33 3.25
CA LEU A 304 4.19 -7.09 3.27
C LEU A 304 4.54 -6.18 2.08
N THR A 305 4.52 -4.87 2.29
CA THR A 305 4.92 -3.90 1.26
C THR A 305 6.42 -3.54 1.30
N SER A 306 7.26 -4.35 1.95
CA SER A 306 8.69 -4.03 2.10
C SER A 306 9.44 -4.00 0.77
N ALA A 307 9.08 -4.87 -0.19
CA ALA A 307 9.69 -4.86 -1.51
C ALA A 307 9.43 -3.54 -2.26
N PHE A 308 8.18 -3.06 -2.24
CA PHE A 308 7.82 -1.75 -2.77
C PHE A 308 8.61 -0.62 -2.11
N VAL A 309 8.67 -0.61 -0.77
CA VAL A 309 9.37 0.44 -0.02
C VAL A 309 10.85 0.48 -0.35
N LEU A 310 11.53 -0.67 -0.26
CA LEU A 310 12.98 -0.75 -0.49
C LEU A 310 13.34 -0.34 -1.92
N VAL A 311 12.65 -0.88 -2.92
CA VAL A 311 12.94 -0.54 -4.31
C VAL A 311 12.64 0.93 -4.58
N THR A 312 11.49 1.44 -4.13
CA THR A 312 11.14 2.85 -4.33
C THR A 312 12.13 3.77 -3.66
N TRP A 313 12.59 3.47 -2.43
CA TRP A 313 13.63 4.27 -1.77
C TRP A 313 14.94 4.30 -2.56
N LEU A 314 15.44 3.16 -3.01
CA LEU A 314 16.65 3.09 -3.83
C LEU A 314 16.51 3.89 -5.12
N MET A 315 15.37 3.75 -5.81
CA MET A 315 15.07 4.47 -7.03
C MET A 315 14.97 6.00 -6.80
N LEU A 316 14.42 6.44 -5.66
CA LEU A 316 14.33 7.86 -5.30
C LEU A 316 15.68 8.42 -4.83
N LEU A 317 16.51 7.66 -4.13
CA LEU A 317 17.84 8.06 -3.72
C LEU A 317 18.79 8.25 -4.92
N ALA A 318 18.63 7.44 -5.97
CA ALA A 318 19.44 7.49 -7.18
C ALA A 318 19.11 8.69 -8.12
N LYS A 319 18.10 9.51 -7.79
CA LYS A 319 17.60 10.62 -8.65
C LYS A 319 18.66 11.56 -9.20
N ASN A 320 19.69 11.85 -8.44
CA ASN A 320 20.76 12.77 -8.85
C ASN A 320 21.75 12.15 -9.85
N GLY A 321 21.73 10.82 -10.02
CA GLY A 321 22.58 10.10 -10.98
C GLY A 321 22.05 10.09 -12.40
N PHE A 322 20.79 10.50 -12.61
CA PHE A 322 20.11 10.40 -13.92
C PHE A 322 19.49 11.74 -14.33
N PRO A 323 20.20 12.60 -15.07
CA PRO A 323 19.72 13.94 -15.44
C PRO A 323 18.42 13.97 -16.27
N SER A 324 18.07 12.86 -16.93
CA SER A 324 16.83 12.74 -17.70
C SER A 324 15.57 12.51 -16.84
N LEU A 325 15.75 12.16 -15.56
CA LEU A 325 14.66 12.01 -14.61
C LEU A 325 14.34 13.36 -13.96
N ILE A 326 13.06 13.65 -13.83
CA ILE A 326 12.56 14.88 -13.26
C ILE A 326 11.85 14.56 -11.95
N PRO A 327 12.54 14.68 -10.79
CA PRO A 327 11.97 14.34 -9.52
C PRO A 327 10.93 15.37 -9.09
N VAL A 328 9.85 14.90 -8.45
CA VAL A 328 8.85 15.68 -7.74
C VAL A 328 9.08 15.48 -6.23
N ALA A 329 9.30 16.57 -5.51
CA ALA A 329 9.51 16.48 -4.07
C ALA A 329 8.24 15.95 -3.37
N PRO A 330 8.32 15.10 -2.33
CA PRO A 330 7.14 14.55 -1.66
C PRO A 330 6.15 15.61 -1.14
N ALA A 331 6.64 16.77 -0.71
CA ALA A 331 5.81 17.88 -0.26
C ALA A 331 5.06 18.61 -1.40
N GLU A 332 5.50 18.41 -2.65
CA GLU A 332 4.93 19.02 -3.86
C GLU A 332 4.16 17.99 -4.70
N ALA A 333 4.22 16.72 -4.31
CA ALA A 333 3.59 15.64 -5.06
C ALA A 333 2.06 15.75 -4.96
N THR A 334 1.43 15.76 -6.13
CA THR A 334 -0.01 15.77 -6.31
C THR A 334 -0.40 14.59 -7.21
N THR A 335 -1.40 14.74 -8.06
CA THR A 335 -1.70 13.71 -9.07
C THR A 335 -0.65 13.69 -10.19
N PRO A 336 -0.37 12.55 -10.82
CA PRO A 336 0.48 12.46 -12.00
C PRO A 336 0.12 13.44 -13.11
N GLU A 337 -1.17 13.68 -13.33
CA GLU A 337 -1.70 14.63 -14.31
C GLU A 337 -1.25 16.06 -13.99
N GLU A 338 -1.43 16.50 -12.74
CA GLU A 338 -1.06 17.84 -12.30
C GLU A 338 0.45 18.04 -12.29
N ASN A 339 1.22 17.02 -11.87
CA ASN A 339 2.68 17.07 -11.91
C ASN A 339 3.19 17.23 -13.34
N LEU A 340 2.59 16.52 -14.30
CA LEU A 340 2.94 16.61 -15.73
C LEU A 340 2.55 17.98 -16.32
N GLU A 341 1.38 18.51 -15.97
CA GLU A 341 0.93 19.83 -16.43
C GLU A 341 1.82 20.95 -15.89
N ARG A 342 2.15 20.91 -14.60
CA ARG A 342 3.07 21.85 -13.95
C ARG A 342 4.44 21.86 -14.65
N TYR A 343 4.98 20.69 -14.96
CA TYR A 343 6.23 20.55 -15.68
C TYR A 343 6.17 21.17 -17.09
N ARG A 344 5.12 20.87 -17.87
CA ARG A 344 4.92 21.42 -19.21
C ARG A 344 4.79 22.93 -19.21
N THR A 345 4.11 23.48 -18.21
CA THR A 345 3.93 24.94 -18.07
C THR A 345 5.25 25.64 -17.75
N ASN A 346 6.10 25.03 -16.90
CA ASN A 346 7.41 25.57 -16.55
C ASN A 346 8.41 25.52 -17.72
N GLN A 347 8.28 24.57 -18.65
CA GLN A 347 9.12 24.51 -19.85
C GLN A 347 8.77 25.58 -20.93
N LYS A 348 7.57 26.14 -20.87
CA LYS A 348 7.11 27.16 -21.81
C LYS A 348 7.46 28.61 -21.40
N ARG A 349 7.94 28.78 -20.16
CA ARG A 349 8.44 30.05 -19.61
C ARG A 349 9.96 30.14 -19.74
#